data_a240e1c6c485d1fb6afa2169b46c9923
#
_entry.id   a240e1c6c485d1fb6afa2169b46c9923
#
_cell.length_a   1.000
_cell.length_b   1.000
_cell.length_c   1.000
_cell.angle_alpha   90.00
_cell.angle_beta   90.00
_cell.angle_gamma   90.00
#
_symmetry.space_group_name_H-M   'P 1'
#
loop_
_entity.id
_entity.type
_entity.pdbx_description
1 polymer ?
#
loop_
_entity_poly.entity_id
_entity_poly.type
_entity_poly.pdbx_seq_one_letter_code
_entity_poly.pdbx_strand_id
1 'polypeptide(L)'
;MRTLLTGECRPENIFQLVDPTEFLEVDFEAEVVKALTCLLPNYFCGVFAGEFVLDGERKSADLALIHKTLSHWFIVEVELASHSLEHHVIPQVRCFRFGEASTSCITSLCRGFSGITRPQAESLLTHVPRGVAVVSNVYDHVWHPALRALDVQFLTVSVFKDPHGRAAHEVQGRLVALRESLGFGRFSAVDNSLRLPRSCGLSLGVLQVEDQFGSTGLWTARVESGNLWLSKNGGAALLQNGSYVQVIRTIEGRICLRPSM
;
A
#
# COMPACT_ATOMS: atom_id res chain seq x y z
N MET A 1 6.19 12.03 -12.16
CA MET A 1 5.09 11.98 -13.13
C MET A 1 4.06 13.01 -12.70
N ARG A 2 3.60 13.86 -13.61
CA ARG A 2 2.54 14.86 -13.35
C ARG A 2 1.28 14.38 -14.08
N THR A 3 0.16 14.32 -13.39
CA THR A 3 -1.13 13.91 -13.99
C THR A 3 -2.17 14.97 -13.67
N LEU A 4 -2.71 15.60 -14.70
CA LEU A 4 -3.84 16.50 -14.59
C LEU A 4 -5.12 15.68 -14.81
N LEU A 5 -5.99 15.68 -13.82
CA LEU A 5 -7.30 15.06 -13.90
C LEU A 5 -8.32 16.16 -14.16
N THR A 6 -8.90 16.16 -15.36
CA THR A 6 -9.95 17.10 -15.74
C THR A 6 -11.26 16.32 -15.86
N GLY A 7 -12.33 16.86 -15.27
CA GLY A 7 -13.67 16.52 -15.71
C GLY A 7 -13.88 16.95 -17.17
N GLU A 8 -15.10 16.90 -17.70
CA GLU A 8 -15.37 17.36 -19.08
C GLU A 8 -14.89 18.80 -19.29
N CYS A 9 -13.71 18.93 -19.91
CA CYS A 9 -13.15 20.23 -20.26
C CYS A 9 -13.75 20.70 -21.57
N ARG A 10 -14.56 21.76 -21.51
CA ARG A 10 -14.88 22.57 -22.69
C ARG A 10 -13.89 23.72 -22.80
N PRO A 11 -13.54 24.21 -24.01
CA PRO A 11 -12.55 25.27 -24.20
C PRO A 11 -12.83 26.56 -23.43
N GLU A 12 -14.09 26.82 -23.11
CA GLU A 12 -14.56 27.98 -22.34
C GLU A 12 -14.35 27.88 -20.82
N ASN A 13 -13.82 26.77 -20.32
CA ASN A 13 -13.65 26.56 -18.89
C ASN A 13 -12.23 26.92 -18.46
N ILE A 14 -12.09 28.03 -17.77
CA ILE A 14 -10.82 28.43 -17.13
C ILE A 14 -10.84 27.89 -15.72
N PHE A 15 -9.95 26.95 -15.41
CA PHE A 15 -9.74 26.45 -14.07
C PHE A 15 -8.64 27.24 -13.39
N GLN A 16 -8.94 27.78 -12.23
CA GLN A 16 -7.99 28.51 -11.40
C GLN A 16 -7.52 27.63 -10.24
N LEU A 17 -6.23 27.69 -9.94
CA LEU A 17 -5.68 27.01 -8.76
C LEU A 17 -6.33 27.60 -7.51
N VAL A 18 -6.89 26.72 -6.69
CA VAL A 18 -7.37 27.11 -5.35
C VAL A 18 -6.14 27.35 -4.47
N ASP A 19 -6.15 28.45 -3.72
CA ASP A 19 -5.04 28.74 -2.80
C ASP A 19 -4.95 27.59 -1.76
N PRO A 20 -3.79 26.90 -1.67
CA PRO A 20 -3.62 25.81 -0.72
C PRO A 20 -3.85 26.23 0.75
N THR A 21 -3.71 27.50 1.08
CA THR A 21 -3.90 28.02 2.46
C THR A 21 -5.38 28.18 2.85
N GLU A 22 -6.28 28.16 1.87
CA GLU A 22 -7.71 28.29 2.09
C GLU A 22 -8.40 26.96 2.41
N PHE A 23 -7.71 25.82 2.27
CA PHE A 23 -8.29 24.52 2.55
C PHE A 23 -8.43 24.27 4.06
N LEU A 24 -9.61 23.78 4.46
CA LEU A 24 -9.73 22.97 5.65
C LEU A 24 -9.30 21.53 5.32
N GLU A 25 -8.71 20.84 6.27
CA GLU A 25 -8.21 19.48 6.10
C GLU A 25 -9.30 18.52 5.57
N VAL A 26 -10.49 18.56 6.16
CA VAL A 26 -11.63 17.73 5.74
C VAL A 26 -12.08 17.99 4.30
N ASP A 27 -11.99 19.23 3.83
CA ASP A 27 -12.33 19.59 2.46
C ASP A 27 -11.27 19.09 1.49
N PHE A 28 -10.00 19.18 1.89
CA PHE A 28 -8.88 18.67 1.10
C PHE A 28 -8.90 17.13 1.03
N GLU A 29 -9.19 16.43 2.13
CA GLU A 29 -9.39 14.97 2.11
C GLU A 29 -10.46 14.56 1.09
N ALA A 30 -11.59 15.26 1.05
CA ALA A 30 -12.65 14.97 0.09
C ALA A 30 -12.17 15.13 -1.37
N GLU A 31 -11.34 16.13 -1.67
CA GLU A 31 -10.75 16.32 -3.00
C GLU A 31 -9.70 15.25 -3.32
N VAL A 32 -8.90 14.83 -2.33
CA VAL A 32 -7.94 13.72 -2.47
C VAL A 32 -8.65 12.41 -2.81
N VAL A 33 -9.74 12.09 -2.12
CA VAL A 33 -10.54 10.88 -2.43
C VAL A 33 -11.03 10.89 -3.88
N LYS A 34 -11.55 12.03 -4.37
CA LYS A 34 -11.99 12.17 -5.76
C LYS A 34 -10.84 11.96 -6.74
N ALA A 35 -9.71 12.64 -6.50
CA ALA A 35 -8.53 12.55 -7.34
C ALA A 35 -7.97 11.13 -7.41
N LEU A 36 -7.78 10.47 -6.27
CA LEU A 36 -7.23 9.12 -6.20
C LEU A 36 -8.19 8.06 -6.76
N THR A 37 -9.50 8.22 -6.58
CA THR A 37 -10.50 7.31 -7.17
C THR A 37 -10.45 7.34 -8.70
N CYS A 38 -10.30 8.52 -9.29
CA CYS A 38 -10.15 8.66 -10.74
C CYS A 38 -8.80 8.15 -11.25
N LEU A 39 -7.72 8.45 -10.53
CA LEU A 39 -6.35 8.09 -10.93
C LEU A 39 -6.09 6.59 -10.81
N LEU A 40 -6.71 5.92 -9.84
CA LEU A 40 -6.43 4.56 -9.44
C LEU A 40 -7.68 3.66 -9.57
N PRO A 41 -8.20 3.40 -10.76
CA PRO A 41 -9.46 2.66 -10.96
C PRO A 41 -9.40 1.21 -10.49
N ASN A 42 -8.20 0.66 -10.29
CA ASN A 42 -7.99 -0.70 -9.76
C ASN A 42 -7.93 -0.76 -8.24
N TYR A 43 -8.17 0.36 -7.54
CA TYR A 43 -8.22 0.41 -6.10
C TYR A 43 -9.62 0.77 -5.60
N PHE A 44 -9.96 0.26 -4.43
CA PHE A 44 -10.96 0.86 -3.57
C PHE A 44 -10.28 2.02 -2.85
N CYS A 45 -10.85 3.21 -2.90
CA CYS A 45 -10.39 4.41 -2.19
C CYS A 45 -11.49 4.88 -1.24
N GLY A 46 -11.16 5.14 0.00
CA GLY A 46 -12.15 5.62 0.96
C GLY A 46 -11.58 5.93 2.33
N VAL A 47 -12.42 6.52 3.16
CA VAL A 47 -12.09 6.88 4.54
C VAL A 47 -11.76 5.65 5.36
N PHE A 48 -10.68 5.74 6.12
CA PHE A 48 -10.17 4.65 6.94
C PHE A 48 -9.77 5.18 8.32
N ALA A 49 -10.72 5.27 9.22
CA ALA A 49 -10.49 5.67 10.62
C ALA A 49 -9.98 4.50 11.48
N GLY A 50 -8.98 3.77 10.97
CA GLY A 50 -8.35 2.64 11.68
C GLY A 50 -7.17 3.12 12.52
N GLU A 51 -7.11 2.69 13.77
CA GLU A 51 -6.04 3.04 14.69
C GLU A 51 -4.87 2.07 14.64
N PHE A 52 -3.66 2.62 14.66
CA PHE A 52 -2.40 1.89 14.83
C PHE A 52 -1.73 2.31 16.14
N VAL A 53 -1.00 1.37 16.74
CA VAL A 53 -0.32 1.57 18.03
C VAL A 53 1.17 1.30 17.88
N LEU A 54 2.01 2.26 18.27
CA LEU A 54 3.46 2.13 18.29
C LEU A 54 3.97 2.72 19.61
N ASP A 55 4.71 1.96 20.40
CA ASP A 55 5.29 2.40 21.67
C ASP A 55 4.29 3.05 22.64
N GLY A 56 3.02 2.60 22.60
CA GLY A 56 1.93 3.13 23.42
C GLY A 56 1.20 4.35 22.80
N GLU A 57 1.75 4.96 21.77
CA GLU A 57 1.08 6.02 21.02
C GLU A 57 0.06 5.43 20.06
N ARG A 58 -1.09 6.12 19.90
CA ARG A 58 -2.16 5.75 18.98
C ARG A 58 -2.31 6.82 17.91
N LYS A 59 -2.39 6.40 16.66
CA LYS A 59 -2.66 7.26 15.52
C LYS A 59 -3.76 6.66 14.65
N SER A 60 -4.67 7.50 14.18
CA SER A 60 -5.73 7.13 13.25
C SER A 60 -5.36 7.62 11.87
N ALA A 61 -5.56 6.78 10.86
CA ALA A 61 -5.28 7.14 9.48
C ALA A 61 -6.54 7.72 8.81
N ASP A 62 -6.36 8.58 7.81
CA ASP A 62 -7.46 9.25 7.09
C ASP A 62 -8.09 8.32 6.05
N LEU A 63 -7.26 7.78 5.15
CA LEU A 63 -7.75 7.01 4.01
C LEU A 63 -7.02 5.67 3.88
N ALA A 64 -7.67 4.73 3.18
CA ALA A 64 -6.99 3.56 2.64
C ALA A 64 -7.25 3.41 1.14
N LEU A 65 -6.23 2.89 0.46
CA LEU A 65 -6.29 2.44 -0.93
C LEU A 65 -6.04 0.94 -0.95
N ILE A 66 -7.04 0.16 -1.31
CA ILE A 66 -6.96 -1.29 -1.32
C ILE A 66 -7.04 -1.77 -2.76
N HIS A 67 -6.00 -2.44 -3.26
CA HIS A 67 -6.06 -3.01 -4.60
C HIS A 67 -7.20 -4.02 -4.70
N LYS A 68 -7.98 -3.99 -5.78
CA LYS A 68 -9.20 -4.82 -5.93
C LYS A 68 -8.92 -6.32 -5.89
N THR A 69 -7.68 -6.74 -6.17
CA THR A 69 -7.26 -8.15 -6.00
C THR A 69 -6.79 -8.48 -4.59
N LEU A 70 -6.80 -7.52 -3.66
CA LEU A 70 -6.32 -7.66 -2.29
C LEU A 70 -4.84 -8.06 -2.18
N SER A 71 -4.03 -7.82 -3.20
CA SER A 71 -2.61 -8.20 -3.24
C SER A 71 -1.69 -7.23 -2.47
N HIS A 72 -2.13 -5.99 -2.30
CA HIS A 72 -1.45 -4.92 -1.56
C HIS A 72 -2.42 -3.79 -1.25
N TRP A 73 -2.06 -2.94 -0.32
CA TRP A 73 -2.84 -1.78 0.06
C TRP A 73 -1.97 -0.67 0.65
N PHE A 74 -2.51 0.53 0.71
CA PHE A 74 -1.84 1.69 1.29
C PHE A 74 -2.72 2.30 2.38
N ILE A 75 -2.07 2.72 3.45
CA ILE A 75 -2.57 3.72 4.36
C ILE A 75 -2.17 5.07 3.79
N VAL A 76 -3.11 5.99 3.71
CA VAL A 76 -2.87 7.32 3.16
C VAL A 76 -3.20 8.35 4.22
N GLU A 77 -2.23 9.18 4.53
CA GLU A 77 -2.38 10.35 5.37
C GLU A 77 -2.52 11.59 4.48
N VAL A 78 -3.50 12.40 4.76
CA VAL A 78 -3.78 13.62 4.01
C VAL A 78 -3.40 14.83 4.83
N GLU A 79 -2.45 15.63 4.35
CA GLU A 79 -1.81 16.65 5.14
C GLU A 79 -1.81 18.00 4.43
N LEU A 80 -2.09 19.04 5.18
CA LEU A 80 -1.86 20.40 4.71
C LEU A 80 -0.38 20.77 4.86
N ALA A 81 0.17 21.50 3.89
CA ALA A 81 1.56 21.93 3.94
C ALA A 81 1.88 22.88 5.13
N SER A 82 0.86 23.38 5.81
CA SER A 82 1.02 24.15 7.05
C SER A 82 1.35 23.30 8.28
N HIS A 83 1.17 21.98 8.19
CA HIS A 83 1.47 21.07 9.30
C HIS A 83 2.97 20.85 9.44
N SER A 84 3.41 20.61 10.69
CA SER A 84 4.81 20.35 10.97
C SER A 84 5.18 18.92 10.55
N LEU A 85 6.16 18.79 9.66
CA LEU A 85 6.70 17.50 9.27
C LEU A 85 7.16 16.69 10.50
N GLU A 86 8.00 17.29 11.35
CA GLU A 86 8.66 16.58 12.46
C GLU A 86 7.71 16.25 13.62
N HIS A 87 6.81 17.18 13.94
CA HIS A 87 5.96 17.07 15.13
C HIS A 87 4.59 16.46 14.85
N HIS A 88 4.16 16.46 13.59
CA HIS A 88 2.84 15.95 13.20
C HIS A 88 2.98 14.75 12.24
N VAL A 89 3.52 14.95 11.06
CA VAL A 89 3.51 13.93 9.99
C VAL A 89 4.39 12.73 10.30
N ILE A 90 5.64 12.95 10.71
CA ILE A 90 6.61 11.86 10.98
C ILE A 90 6.11 10.90 12.07
N PRO A 91 5.59 11.36 13.23
CA PRO A 91 5.04 10.46 14.24
C PRO A 91 3.87 9.58 13.72
N GLN A 92 2.98 10.15 12.90
CA GLN A 92 1.84 9.42 12.32
C GLN A 92 2.35 8.34 11.35
N VAL A 93 3.14 8.71 10.35
CA VAL A 93 3.64 7.75 9.34
C VAL A 93 4.51 6.65 9.95
N ARG A 94 5.27 6.94 11.02
CA ARG A 94 5.99 5.92 11.78
C ARG A 94 5.05 4.93 12.43
N CYS A 95 3.98 5.42 13.04
CA CYS A 95 2.94 4.58 13.64
C CYS A 95 2.27 3.70 12.59
N PHE A 96 1.93 4.25 11.43
CA PHE A 96 1.33 3.47 10.33
C PHE A 96 2.31 2.47 9.72
N ARG A 97 3.57 2.78 9.67
CA ARG A 97 4.59 1.92 9.06
C ARG A 97 5.02 0.77 9.96
N PHE A 98 5.23 1.04 11.24
CA PHE A 98 5.84 0.11 12.20
C PHE A 98 4.88 -0.35 13.29
N GLY A 99 3.79 0.36 13.54
CA GLY A 99 2.83 0.04 14.59
C GLY A 99 1.93 -1.15 14.26
N GLU A 100 1.31 -1.68 15.28
CA GLU A 100 0.33 -2.76 15.21
C GLU A 100 -1.07 -2.19 14.93
N ALA A 101 -1.81 -2.87 14.06
CA ALA A 101 -3.20 -2.52 13.77
C ALA A 101 -4.09 -2.89 14.95
N SER A 102 -4.90 -1.95 15.44
CA SER A 102 -5.91 -2.27 16.46
C SER A 102 -7.12 -2.96 15.85
N THR A 103 -8.00 -3.50 16.70
CA THR A 103 -9.24 -4.14 16.25
C THR A 103 -10.18 -3.17 15.54
N SER A 104 -10.06 -1.86 15.77
CA SER A 104 -10.81 -0.82 15.08
C SER A 104 -10.56 -0.84 13.57
N CYS A 105 -9.36 -1.23 13.13
CA CYS A 105 -9.00 -1.32 11.72
C CYS A 105 -9.91 -2.29 10.95
N ILE A 106 -10.23 -3.47 11.54
CA ILE A 106 -11.14 -4.44 10.91
C ILE A 106 -12.51 -3.80 10.70
N THR A 107 -13.04 -3.15 11.74
CA THR A 107 -14.35 -2.50 11.69
C THR A 107 -14.37 -1.39 10.65
N SER A 108 -13.31 -0.58 10.59
CA SER A 108 -13.17 0.52 9.64
C SER A 108 -13.11 0.00 8.19
N LEU A 109 -12.31 -1.04 7.91
CA LEU A 109 -12.24 -1.67 6.59
C LEU A 109 -13.61 -2.21 6.14
N CYS A 110 -14.32 -2.92 7.02
CA CYS A 110 -15.64 -3.48 6.68
C CYS A 110 -16.72 -2.41 6.47
N ARG A 111 -16.63 -1.27 7.15
CA ARG A 111 -17.60 -0.17 7.03
C ARG A 111 -17.28 0.76 5.86
N GLY A 112 -16.00 1.09 5.68
CA GLY A 112 -15.54 2.05 4.68
C GLY A 112 -15.51 1.51 3.26
N PHE A 113 -15.45 0.17 3.09
CA PHE A 113 -15.26 -0.45 1.79
C PHE A 113 -16.30 -1.53 1.52
N SER A 114 -17.31 -1.17 0.71
CA SER A 114 -18.34 -2.12 0.30
C SER A 114 -17.70 -3.27 -0.50
N GLY A 115 -17.86 -4.49 -0.01
CA GLY A 115 -17.29 -5.68 -0.62
C GLY A 115 -16.05 -6.24 0.09
N ILE A 116 -15.52 -5.56 1.11
CA ILE A 116 -14.50 -6.13 2.00
C ILE A 116 -15.19 -6.87 3.15
N THR A 117 -15.08 -8.19 3.15
CA THR A 117 -15.59 -9.03 4.24
C THR A 117 -14.64 -9.02 5.44
N ARG A 118 -15.13 -9.40 6.62
CA ARG A 118 -14.31 -9.48 7.83
C ARG A 118 -13.08 -10.39 7.66
N PRO A 119 -13.16 -11.60 7.10
CA PRO A 119 -11.96 -12.43 6.85
C PRO A 119 -10.96 -11.75 5.90
N GLN A 120 -11.45 -11.02 4.89
CA GLN A 120 -10.57 -10.25 4.00
C GLN A 120 -9.90 -9.08 4.71
N ALA A 121 -10.61 -8.35 5.57
CA ALA A 121 -10.04 -7.29 6.40
C ALA A 121 -8.96 -7.82 7.35
N GLU A 122 -9.22 -8.95 8.02
CA GLU A 122 -8.24 -9.64 8.86
C GLU A 122 -7.00 -10.05 8.05
N SER A 123 -7.19 -10.62 6.86
CA SER A 123 -6.10 -10.99 5.95
C SER A 123 -5.30 -9.77 5.48
N LEU A 124 -5.95 -8.66 5.13
CA LEU A 124 -5.28 -7.42 4.76
C LEU A 124 -4.35 -6.91 5.86
N LEU A 125 -4.80 -6.94 7.10
CA LEU A 125 -4.03 -6.43 8.24
C LEU A 125 -2.87 -7.33 8.65
N THR A 126 -3.03 -8.65 8.51
CA THR A 126 -2.06 -9.63 9.04
C THR A 126 -1.11 -10.17 7.97
N HIS A 127 -1.56 -10.26 6.72
CA HIS A 127 -0.87 -11.03 5.69
C HIS A 127 -0.53 -10.24 4.43
N VAL A 128 -1.26 -9.16 4.16
CA VAL A 128 -1.04 -8.40 2.93
C VAL A 128 -0.09 -7.24 3.20
N PRO A 129 0.97 -7.07 2.38
CA PRO A 129 1.88 -5.95 2.53
C PRO A 129 1.15 -4.62 2.46
N ARG A 130 1.35 -3.77 3.48
CA ARG A 130 0.85 -2.41 3.48
C ARG A 130 1.94 -1.42 3.12
N GLY A 131 1.62 -0.49 2.25
CA GLY A 131 2.39 0.73 2.05
C GLY A 131 1.87 1.86 2.90
N VAL A 132 2.65 2.91 3.04
CA VAL A 132 2.21 4.19 3.62
C VAL A 132 2.48 5.28 2.61
N ALA A 133 1.53 6.18 2.44
CA ALA A 133 1.67 7.36 1.60
C ALA A 133 1.20 8.60 2.34
N VAL A 134 1.80 9.72 2.04
CA VAL A 134 1.34 11.05 2.44
C VAL A 134 0.93 11.81 1.19
N VAL A 135 -0.23 12.44 1.25
CA VAL A 135 -0.74 13.30 0.19
C VAL A 135 -0.86 14.72 0.74
N SER A 136 -0.12 15.66 0.17
CA SER A 136 -0.18 17.06 0.57
C SER A 136 -0.75 17.96 -0.53
N ASN A 137 -1.27 19.12 -0.14
CA ASN A 137 -1.78 20.13 -1.06
C ASN A 137 -0.67 20.96 -1.74
N VAL A 138 0.58 20.85 -1.25
CA VAL A 138 1.75 21.53 -1.83
C VAL A 138 2.94 20.58 -1.82
N TYR A 139 3.75 20.63 -2.88
CA TYR A 139 5.03 19.92 -2.89
C TYR A 139 6.03 20.61 -1.99
N ASP A 140 6.58 19.86 -1.04
CA ASP A 140 7.67 20.31 -0.18
C ASP A 140 8.91 19.44 -0.40
N HIS A 141 10.01 20.09 -0.77
CA HIS A 141 11.29 19.43 -1.05
C HIS A 141 11.97 18.88 0.22
N VAL A 142 11.58 19.33 1.41
CA VAL A 142 12.06 18.80 2.70
C VAL A 142 11.31 17.53 3.08
N TRP A 143 10.00 17.49 2.82
CA TRP A 143 9.17 16.32 3.14
C TRP A 143 9.56 15.09 2.33
N HIS A 144 9.81 15.26 1.04
CA HIS A 144 10.07 14.14 0.15
C HIS A 144 11.24 13.24 0.60
N PRO A 145 12.47 13.74 0.89
CA PRO A 145 13.57 12.89 1.36
C PRO A 145 13.32 12.31 2.75
N ALA A 146 12.68 13.04 3.67
CA ALA A 146 12.38 12.57 5.02
C ALA A 146 11.38 11.40 5.00
N LEU A 147 10.30 11.52 4.23
CA LEU A 147 9.30 10.46 4.06
C LEU A 147 9.89 9.24 3.34
N ARG A 148 10.71 9.46 2.32
CA ARG A 148 11.40 8.39 1.60
C ARG A 148 12.34 7.59 2.49
N ALA A 149 13.01 8.24 3.46
CA ALA A 149 13.85 7.55 4.43
C ALA A 149 13.07 6.57 5.33
N LEU A 150 11.76 6.78 5.49
CA LEU A 150 10.85 5.90 6.21
C LEU A 150 10.10 4.90 5.29
N ASP A 151 10.49 4.82 4.01
CA ASP A 151 9.78 4.01 3.01
C ASP A 151 8.30 4.45 2.83
N VAL A 152 8.06 5.76 2.96
CA VAL A 152 6.76 6.41 2.78
C VAL A 152 6.74 7.14 1.45
N GLN A 153 5.67 6.98 0.70
CA GLN A 153 5.50 7.63 -0.61
C GLN A 153 4.88 9.00 -0.42
N PHE A 154 5.33 9.96 -1.22
CA PHE A 154 4.85 11.32 -1.17
C PHE A 154 4.20 11.72 -2.49
N LEU A 155 2.96 12.18 -2.40
CA LEU A 155 2.19 12.73 -3.51
C LEU A 155 1.74 14.14 -3.18
N THR A 156 1.46 14.92 -4.22
CA THR A 156 0.75 16.19 -4.06
C THR A 156 -0.49 16.21 -4.93
N VAL A 157 -1.54 16.83 -4.40
CA VAL A 157 -2.79 17.08 -5.13
C VAL A 157 -3.05 18.57 -5.14
N SER A 158 -2.97 19.18 -6.31
CA SER A 158 -3.37 20.57 -6.52
C SER A 158 -4.81 20.60 -7.04
N VAL A 159 -5.65 21.40 -6.43
CA VAL A 159 -7.06 21.52 -6.78
C VAL A 159 -7.28 22.80 -7.57
N PHE A 160 -7.94 22.67 -8.71
CA PHE A 160 -8.35 23.79 -9.55
C PHE A 160 -9.86 23.83 -9.58
N LYS A 161 -10.44 25.01 -9.56
CA LYS A 161 -11.89 25.21 -9.71
C LYS A 161 -12.21 26.20 -10.80
N ASP A 162 -13.29 25.92 -11.53
CA ASP A 162 -13.85 26.88 -12.46
C ASP A 162 -14.88 27.80 -11.78
N PRO A 163 -15.37 28.87 -12.45
CA PRO A 163 -16.38 29.76 -11.89
C PRO A 163 -17.70 29.09 -11.50
N HIS A 164 -17.95 27.87 -11.97
CA HIS A 164 -19.15 27.08 -11.65
C HIS A 164 -18.91 26.08 -10.52
N GLY A 165 -17.71 26.08 -9.90
CA GLY A 165 -17.35 25.19 -8.80
C GLY A 165 -16.97 23.76 -9.24
N ARG A 166 -16.81 23.50 -10.55
CA ARG A 166 -16.29 22.19 -11.01
C ARG A 166 -14.81 22.11 -10.71
N ALA A 167 -14.38 20.96 -10.17
CA ALA A 167 -13.01 20.74 -9.80
C ALA A 167 -12.24 19.97 -10.87
N ALA A 168 -10.95 20.33 -11.03
CA ALA A 168 -9.93 19.56 -11.72
C ALA A 168 -8.76 19.35 -10.75
N HIS A 169 -8.05 18.24 -10.92
CA HIS A 169 -6.98 17.86 -10.00
C HIS A 169 -5.67 17.62 -10.77
N GLU A 170 -4.59 18.21 -10.31
CA GLU A 170 -3.24 17.85 -10.73
C GLU A 170 -2.61 16.98 -9.65
N VAL A 171 -2.20 15.77 -10.00
CA VAL A 171 -1.53 14.84 -9.07
C VAL A 171 -0.07 14.70 -9.49
N GLN A 172 0.84 15.00 -8.55
CA GLN A 172 2.27 14.77 -8.73
C GLN A 172 2.73 13.63 -7.81
N GLY A 173 3.68 12.85 -8.28
CA GLY A 173 4.14 11.66 -7.59
C GLY A 173 3.56 10.38 -8.19
N ARG A 174 3.84 9.27 -7.53
CA ARG A 174 3.38 7.95 -7.97
C ARG A 174 3.22 7.04 -6.76
N LEU A 175 2.09 6.37 -6.67
CA LEU A 175 1.91 5.23 -5.77
C LEU A 175 2.43 3.98 -6.47
N VAL A 176 3.35 3.31 -5.82
CA VAL A 176 3.92 2.06 -6.31
C VAL A 176 3.86 1.04 -5.19
N ALA A 177 3.25 -0.10 -5.46
CA ALA A 177 3.28 -1.21 -4.52
C ALA A 177 4.74 -1.61 -4.30
N LEU A 178 5.31 -1.26 -3.15
CA LEU A 178 6.68 -1.60 -2.78
C LEU A 178 6.83 -3.11 -2.57
N ARG A 179 5.72 -3.75 -2.19
CA ARG A 179 5.60 -5.19 -1.98
C ARG A 179 4.22 -5.65 -2.44
N GLU A 180 4.18 -6.78 -3.10
CA GLU A 180 2.96 -7.43 -3.57
C GLU A 180 2.90 -8.84 -2.98
N SER A 181 1.80 -9.23 -2.35
CA SER A 181 1.58 -10.61 -1.95
C SER A 181 1.23 -11.45 -3.16
N LEU A 182 2.05 -12.43 -3.48
CA LEU A 182 1.81 -13.39 -4.55
C LEU A 182 0.96 -14.57 -4.08
N GLY A 183 0.96 -14.84 -2.78
CA GLY A 183 0.17 -15.90 -2.16
C GLY A 183 0.84 -16.50 -0.93
N PHE A 184 0.18 -17.50 -0.37
CA PHE A 184 0.63 -18.25 0.80
C PHE A 184 0.83 -19.71 0.44
N GLY A 185 1.86 -20.30 1.02
CA GLY A 185 2.15 -21.71 0.86
C GLY A 185 2.49 -22.37 2.17
N ARG A 186 2.39 -23.72 2.19
CA ARG A 186 2.85 -24.52 3.31
C ARG A 186 4.21 -25.11 2.98
N PHE A 187 5.16 -24.94 3.87
CA PHE A 187 6.52 -25.43 3.71
C PHE A 187 6.64 -26.90 4.15
N SER A 188 7.30 -27.72 3.32
CA SER A 188 7.70 -29.09 3.63
C SER A 188 9.23 -29.16 3.74
N ALA A 189 9.73 -29.45 4.94
CA ALA A 189 11.17 -29.65 5.14
C ALA A 189 11.67 -30.95 4.49
N VAL A 190 10.81 -31.95 4.32
CA VAL A 190 11.17 -33.24 3.68
C VAL A 190 11.52 -33.01 2.20
N ASP A 191 10.69 -32.23 1.50
CA ASP A 191 10.89 -31.95 0.08
C ASP A 191 11.69 -30.67 -0.13
N ASN A 192 12.04 -29.96 0.96
CA ASN A 192 12.67 -28.64 0.93
C ASN A 192 11.93 -27.66 0.02
N SER A 193 10.62 -27.67 0.08
CA SER A 193 9.75 -26.99 -0.87
C SER A 193 8.53 -26.32 -0.23
N LEU A 194 8.03 -25.30 -0.90
CA LEU A 194 6.82 -24.58 -0.57
C LEU A 194 5.74 -24.90 -1.59
N ARG A 195 4.61 -25.43 -1.12
CA ARG A 195 3.44 -25.69 -1.95
C ARG A 195 2.55 -24.45 -1.97
N LEU A 196 2.31 -23.92 -3.16
CA LEU A 196 1.57 -22.69 -3.43
C LEU A 196 0.32 -22.98 -4.28
N PRO A 197 -0.70 -22.13 -4.22
CA PRO A 197 -1.80 -22.16 -5.19
C PRO A 197 -1.26 -21.90 -6.61
N ARG A 198 -1.86 -22.54 -7.61
CA ARG A 198 -1.49 -22.29 -9.01
C ARG A 198 -1.69 -20.83 -9.45
N SER A 199 -2.61 -20.12 -8.80
CA SER A 199 -2.86 -18.68 -9.02
C SER A 199 -1.77 -17.77 -8.47
N CYS A 200 -0.78 -18.33 -7.74
CA CYS A 200 0.38 -17.56 -7.31
C CYS A 200 1.13 -17.05 -8.54
N GLY A 201 1.27 -15.74 -8.66
CA GLY A 201 1.84 -15.05 -9.83
C GLY A 201 3.36 -15.17 -9.97
N LEU A 202 3.96 -16.31 -9.56
CA LEU A 202 5.37 -16.60 -9.76
C LEU A 202 5.65 -17.08 -11.19
N SER A 203 6.75 -16.59 -11.77
CA SER A 203 7.29 -17.11 -13.02
C SER A 203 7.85 -18.53 -12.80
N LEU A 204 7.64 -19.43 -13.76
CA LEU A 204 8.22 -20.76 -13.71
C LEU A 204 9.71 -20.74 -14.04
N GLY A 205 10.46 -21.66 -13.47
CA GLY A 205 11.92 -21.79 -13.68
C GLY A 205 12.72 -21.46 -12.43
N VAL A 206 13.98 -21.14 -12.62
CA VAL A 206 14.90 -20.81 -11.52
C VAL A 206 14.74 -19.34 -11.13
N LEU A 207 14.50 -19.11 -9.84
CA LEU A 207 14.28 -17.82 -9.25
C LEU A 207 15.30 -17.56 -8.14
N GLN A 208 15.74 -16.32 -8.02
CA GLN A 208 16.47 -15.87 -6.84
C GLN A 208 15.45 -15.46 -5.77
N VAL A 209 15.53 -16.07 -4.61
CA VAL A 209 14.57 -15.87 -3.52
C VAL A 209 15.30 -15.47 -2.25
N GLU A 210 14.85 -14.40 -1.62
CA GLU A 210 15.33 -13.91 -0.34
C GLU A 210 14.53 -14.54 0.80
N ASP A 211 15.20 -15.08 1.80
CA ASP A 211 14.55 -15.61 3.01
C ASP A 211 14.25 -14.52 4.03
N GLN A 212 13.66 -14.93 5.15
CA GLN A 212 13.28 -14.02 6.25
C GLN A 212 14.45 -13.30 6.91
N PHE A 213 15.67 -13.79 6.72
CA PHE A 213 16.90 -13.21 7.29
C PHE A 213 17.67 -12.35 6.27
N GLY A 214 17.11 -12.16 5.06
CA GLY A 214 17.75 -11.41 3.99
C GLY A 214 18.77 -12.20 3.18
N SER A 215 18.96 -13.49 3.46
CA SER A 215 19.84 -14.35 2.67
C SER A 215 19.17 -14.76 1.37
N THR A 216 19.89 -14.69 0.27
CA THR A 216 19.39 -15.06 -1.05
C THR A 216 19.83 -16.45 -1.44
N GLY A 217 18.95 -17.22 -2.07
CA GLY A 217 19.20 -18.55 -2.59
C GLY A 217 18.51 -18.78 -3.93
N LEU A 218 18.93 -19.81 -4.63
CA LEU A 218 18.25 -20.24 -5.86
C LEU A 218 17.14 -21.22 -5.51
N TRP A 219 15.98 -21.00 -6.12
CA TRP A 219 14.80 -21.84 -5.98
C TRP A 219 14.23 -22.15 -7.37
N THR A 220 13.61 -23.30 -7.52
CA THR A 220 12.93 -23.68 -8.76
C THR A 220 11.43 -23.68 -8.56
N ALA A 221 10.74 -22.88 -9.35
CA ALA A 221 9.27 -22.86 -9.42
C ALA A 221 8.79 -23.79 -10.55
N ARG A 222 7.93 -24.76 -10.23
CA ARG A 222 7.36 -25.72 -11.18
C ARG A 222 5.89 -25.98 -10.86
N VAL A 223 5.12 -26.35 -11.88
CA VAL A 223 3.73 -26.80 -11.70
C VAL A 223 3.71 -28.32 -11.71
N GLU A 224 3.15 -28.91 -10.67
CA GLU A 224 3.01 -30.36 -10.55
C GLU A 224 1.69 -30.67 -9.84
N SER A 225 0.91 -31.61 -10.39
CA SER A 225 -0.37 -32.04 -9.83
C SER A 225 -1.34 -30.89 -9.49
N GLY A 226 -1.37 -29.87 -10.35
CA GLY A 226 -2.25 -28.70 -10.20
C GLY A 226 -1.83 -27.64 -9.16
N ASN A 227 -0.69 -27.84 -8.51
CA ASN A 227 -0.10 -26.89 -7.56
C ASN A 227 1.18 -26.30 -8.14
N LEU A 228 1.54 -25.10 -7.65
CA LEU A 228 2.85 -24.51 -7.88
C LEU A 228 3.77 -24.93 -6.72
N TRP A 229 4.92 -25.48 -7.08
CA TRP A 229 5.95 -25.87 -6.13
C TRP A 229 7.16 -24.96 -6.28
N LEU A 230 7.61 -24.40 -5.16
CA LEU A 230 8.83 -23.59 -5.09
C LEU A 230 9.83 -24.35 -4.21
N SER A 231 10.81 -25.00 -4.84
CA SER A 231 11.80 -25.87 -4.19
C SER A 231 13.18 -25.21 -4.14
N LYS A 232 13.84 -25.24 -2.98
CA LYS A 232 15.17 -24.67 -2.82
C LYS A 232 16.24 -25.55 -3.48
N ASN A 233 17.08 -24.94 -4.30
CA ASN A 233 18.18 -25.62 -4.97
C ASN A 233 19.42 -25.65 -4.05
N GLY A 234 19.73 -26.81 -3.50
CA GLY A 234 20.87 -26.99 -2.60
C GLY A 234 20.66 -26.39 -1.19
N GLY A 235 21.20 -27.09 -0.21
CA GLY A 235 21.09 -26.71 1.21
C GLY A 235 19.66 -26.76 1.75
N ALA A 236 19.51 -26.74 3.08
CA ALA A 236 18.20 -26.66 3.73
C ALA A 236 17.65 -25.22 3.70
N ALA A 237 16.34 -25.08 3.54
CA ALA A 237 15.68 -23.81 3.80
C ALA A 237 15.57 -23.57 5.32
N LEU A 238 15.78 -22.34 5.76
CA LEU A 238 15.65 -21.96 7.19
C LEU A 238 14.18 -21.68 7.54
N LEU A 239 13.30 -22.60 7.16
CA LEU A 239 11.86 -22.53 7.42
C LEU A 239 11.42 -23.73 8.25
N GLN A 240 10.50 -23.51 9.17
CA GLN A 240 9.95 -24.58 9.99
C GLN A 240 9.01 -25.47 9.18
N ASN A 241 9.14 -26.79 9.36
CA ASN A 241 8.25 -27.74 8.71
C ASN A 241 6.77 -27.50 9.06
N GLY A 242 5.93 -27.46 8.04
CA GLY A 242 4.50 -27.22 8.19
C GLY A 242 4.10 -25.76 8.38
N SER A 243 5.06 -24.83 8.50
CA SER A 243 4.76 -23.40 8.60
C SER A 243 4.09 -22.86 7.34
N TYR A 244 3.19 -21.89 7.53
CA TYR A 244 2.69 -21.08 6.43
C TYR A 244 3.70 -19.97 6.10
N VAL A 245 3.95 -19.78 4.81
CA VAL A 245 4.90 -18.81 4.32
C VAL A 245 4.24 -17.93 3.27
N GLN A 246 4.32 -16.64 3.46
CA GLN A 246 3.92 -15.66 2.47
C GLN A 246 5.02 -15.48 1.43
N VAL A 247 4.65 -15.49 0.16
CA VAL A 247 5.52 -15.15 -0.96
C VAL A 247 5.20 -13.71 -1.38
N ILE A 248 6.22 -12.86 -1.36
CA ILE A 248 6.11 -11.44 -1.65
C ILE A 248 7.02 -11.10 -2.83
N ARG A 249 6.52 -10.25 -3.75
CA ARG A 249 7.33 -9.59 -4.77
C ARG A 249 7.61 -8.16 -4.35
N THR A 250 8.88 -7.73 -4.39
CA THR A 250 9.25 -6.33 -4.20
C THR A 250 9.10 -5.56 -5.52
N ILE A 251 9.18 -4.23 -5.43
CA ILE A 251 9.15 -3.36 -6.62
C ILE A 251 10.31 -3.63 -7.59
N GLU A 252 11.47 -4.06 -7.05
CA GLU A 252 12.63 -4.46 -7.88
C GLU A 252 12.46 -5.85 -8.50
N GLY A 253 11.29 -6.49 -8.29
CA GLY A 253 11.00 -7.82 -8.79
C GLY A 253 11.60 -8.96 -7.98
N ARG A 254 12.27 -8.69 -6.84
CA ARG A 254 12.81 -9.72 -5.96
C ARG A 254 11.69 -10.51 -5.31
N ILE A 255 11.87 -11.80 -5.17
CA ILE A 255 10.95 -12.69 -4.46
C ILE A 255 11.46 -12.88 -3.04
N CYS A 256 10.60 -12.65 -2.05
CA CYS A 256 10.92 -12.79 -0.63
C CYS A 256 9.96 -13.78 0.04
N LEU A 257 10.47 -14.58 0.96
CA LEU A 257 9.68 -15.48 1.82
C LEU A 257 9.56 -14.89 3.21
N ARG A 258 8.33 -14.83 3.74
CA ARG A 258 8.05 -14.38 5.11
C ARG A 258 7.18 -15.41 5.80
N PRO A 259 7.62 -16.03 6.91
CA PRO A 259 6.75 -16.89 7.72
C PRO A 259 5.54 -16.11 8.19
N SER A 260 4.35 -16.73 8.09
CA SER A 260 3.16 -16.25 8.79
C SER A 260 3.23 -16.74 10.22
N MET A 261 3.13 -15.85 11.16
CA MET A 261 2.98 -16.20 12.57
C MET A 261 1.64 -16.86 12.84
#